data_ea11e724af531cf92f192647e6cb1f6f
#
_entry.id   ea11e724af531cf92f192647e6cb1f6f
#
_cell.length_a   1.000
_cell.length_b   1.000
_cell.length_c   1.000
_cell.angle_alpha   90.00
_cell.angle_beta   90.00
_cell.angle_gamma   90.00
#
_symmetry.space_group_name_H-M   'P 1'
#
loop_
_entity.id
_entity.type
_entity.pdbx_description
1 polymer ?
#
loop_
_entity_poly.entity_id
_entity_poly.type
_entity_poly.pdbx_seq_one_letter_code
_entity_poly.pdbx_strand_id
1 'polypeptide(L)'
;MQNFAAGARDRGVEVIIAAAGAAAHLGGFIAAFTTVPVIGIPINATPLGGMDALLSFVQMPSGVPVATMAINGSKNAALFAIEILSVKYPELVKKLADYRAEMREEVRAKGEKLAAMRGVPAQEFKDLHL
;
A
#
# COMPACT_ATOMS: atom_id res chain seq x y z
N MET A 1 -8.53 21.40 5.35
CA MET A 1 -8.66 20.00 4.90
C MET A 1 -9.69 19.86 3.79
N GLN A 2 -10.94 20.29 3.99
CA GLN A 2 -12.01 20.20 2.98
C GLN A 2 -11.62 20.84 1.64
N ASN A 3 -11.14 22.09 1.61
CA ASN A 3 -10.72 22.76 0.39
C ASN A 3 -9.55 22.06 -0.32
N PHE A 4 -8.67 21.38 0.46
CA PHE A 4 -7.61 20.55 -0.11
C PHE A 4 -8.21 19.37 -0.88
N ALA A 5 -9.10 18.62 -0.25
CA ALA A 5 -9.71 17.43 -0.85
C ALA A 5 -10.60 17.78 -2.06
N ALA A 6 -11.48 18.75 -1.92
CA ALA A 6 -12.39 19.18 -2.98
C ALA A 6 -11.66 19.67 -4.24
N GLY A 7 -10.62 20.48 -4.07
CA GLY A 7 -9.82 20.99 -5.20
C GLY A 7 -8.66 20.08 -5.63
N ALA A 8 -8.54 18.85 -5.11
CA ALA A 8 -7.40 17.99 -5.42
C ALA A 8 -7.31 17.64 -6.92
N ARG A 9 -8.40 17.27 -7.52
CA ARG A 9 -8.47 16.92 -8.95
C ARG A 9 -8.11 18.11 -9.85
N ASP A 10 -8.61 19.29 -9.54
CA ASP A 10 -8.37 20.52 -10.33
C ASP A 10 -6.88 20.94 -10.28
N ARG A 11 -6.19 20.56 -9.19
CA ARG A 11 -4.74 20.76 -9.06
C ARG A 11 -3.90 19.63 -9.66
N GLY A 12 -4.51 18.66 -10.34
CA GLY A 12 -3.81 17.56 -10.98
C GLY A 12 -3.36 16.46 -10.02
N VAL A 13 -3.91 16.39 -8.81
CA VAL A 13 -3.65 15.28 -7.89
C VAL A 13 -4.41 14.05 -8.39
N GLU A 14 -3.71 12.94 -8.58
CA GLU A 14 -4.27 11.71 -9.15
C GLU A 14 -4.45 10.58 -8.15
N VAL A 15 -3.71 10.60 -7.05
CA VAL A 15 -3.83 9.68 -5.90
C VAL A 15 -3.48 10.43 -4.62
N ILE A 16 -4.16 10.11 -3.53
CA ILE A 16 -3.87 10.66 -2.20
C ILE A 16 -3.53 9.51 -1.26
N ILE A 17 -2.42 9.61 -0.54
CA ILE A 17 -2.08 8.71 0.55
C ILE A 17 -2.34 9.46 1.86
N ALA A 18 -3.21 8.91 2.71
CA ALA A 18 -3.56 9.46 4.01
C ALA A 18 -3.10 8.51 5.12
N ALA A 19 -2.20 8.97 5.99
CA ALA A 19 -1.72 8.21 7.14
C ALA A 19 -2.24 8.83 8.44
N ALA A 20 -2.87 8.02 9.29
CA ALA A 20 -3.40 8.47 10.58
C ALA A 20 -3.44 7.33 11.61
N GLY A 21 -3.24 7.69 12.88
CA GLY A 21 -3.38 6.79 14.02
C GLY A 21 -4.64 7.08 14.84
N ALA A 22 -4.80 6.36 15.93
CA ALA A 22 -5.97 6.44 16.82
C ALA A 22 -7.29 6.28 16.02
N ALA A 23 -8.27 7.16 16.23
CA ALA A 23 -9.55 7.15 15.52
C ALA A 23 -9.48 7.57 14.04
N ALA A 24 -8.31 7.67 13.45
CA ALA A 24 -7.92 7.77 12.03
C ALA A 24 -8.94 8.39 11.04
N HIS A 25 -9.56 9.51 11.39
CA HIS A 25 -10.61 10.18 10.59
C HIS A 25 -10.10 10.75 9.25
N LEU A 26 -8.78 10.98 9.13
CA LEU A 26 -8.19 11.74 8.02
C LEU A 26 -8.54 11.17 6.65
N GLY A 27 -8.36 9.88 6.44
CA GLY A 27 -8.59 9.24 5.14
C GLY A 27 -10.04 9.26 4.72
N GLY A 28 -10.94 8.92 5.64
CA GLY A 28 -12.40 8.97 5.40
C GLY A 28 -12.89 10.37 5.15
N PHE A 29 -12.39 11.35 5.91
CA PHE A 29 -12.73 12.76 5.68
C PHE A 29 -12.30 13.23 4.28
N ILE A 30 -11.06 12.91 3.87
CA ILE A 30 -10.58 13.29 2.53
C ILE A 30 -11.43 12.60 1.45
N ALA A 31 -11.67 11.29 1.58
CA ALA A 31 -12.44 10.52 0.61
C ALA A 31 -13.88 11.04 0.43
N ALA A 32 -14.49 11.61 1.47
CA ALA A 32 -15.82 12.20 1.41
C ALA A 32 -15.90 13.48 0.56
N PHE A 33 -14.77 14.16 0.31
CA PHE A 33 -14.74 15.44 -0.41
C PHE A 33 -14.00 15.39 -1.75
N THR A 34 -13.56 14.20 -2.21
CA THR A 34 -12.87 14.06 -3.49
C THR A 34 -13.28 12.78 -4.21
N THR A 35 -13.13 12.79 -5.53
CA THR A 35 -13.21 11.58 -6.37
C THR A 35 -11.82 11.06 -6.76
N VAL A 36 -10.76 11.67 -6.25
CA VAL A 36 -9.39 11.16 -6.38
C VAL A 36 -9.26 9.91 -5.51
N PRO A 37 -8.66 8.81 -5.99
CA PRO A 37 -8.43 7.62 -5.18
C PRO A 37 -7.69 7.96 -3.88
N VAL A 38 -8.21 7.45 -2.74
CA VAL A 38 -7.60 7.64 -1.42
C VAL A 38 -7.11 6.31 -0.88
N ILE A 39 -5.83 6.26 -0.52
CA ILE A 39 -5.16 5.13 0.10
C ILE A 39 -4.95 5.47 1.57
N GLY A 40 -5.46 4.63 2.48
CA GLY A 40 -5.32 4.80 3.91
C GLY A 40 -4.19 3.97 4.50
N ILE A 41 -3.36 4.58 5.33
CA ILE A 41 -2.34 3.88 6.12
C ILE A 41 -2.72 4.01 7.59
N PRO A 42 -3.25 2.95 8.22
CA PRO A 42 -3.44 2.92 9.66
C PRO A 42 -2.08 3.00 10.37
N ILE A 43 -1.94 3.91 11.30
CA ILE A 43 -0.69 4.08 12.07
C ILE A 43 -0.88 3.52 13.47
N ASN A 44 0.04 2.66 13.90
CA ASN A 44 0.12 2.20 15.28
C ASN A 44 0.63 3.34 16.19
N ALA A 45 -0.30 4.10 16.75
CA ALA A 45 -0.03 5.27 17.56
C ALA A 45 -0.63 5.17 18.98
N THR A 46 -1.30 4.05 19.31
CA THR A 46 -1.97 3.83 20.60
C THR A 46 -1.62 2.46 21.17
N PRO A 47 -1.93 2.17 22.45
CA PRO A 47 -1.77 0.85 23.05
C PRO A 47 -2.59 -0.26 22.36
N LEU A 48 -3.54 0.10 21.50
CA LEU A 48 -4.36 -0.85 20.71
C LEU A 48 -3.63 -1.45 19.51
N GLY A 49 -2.33 -1.17 19.35
CA GLY A 49 -1.51 -1.76 18.29
C GLY A 49 -1.89 -1.33 16.88
N GLY A 50 -2.64 -0.23 16.73
CA GLY A 50 -3.14 0.27 15.46
C GLY A 50 -4.47 -0.34 14.98
N MET A 51 -5.09 -1.23 15.78
CA MET A 51 -6.39 -1.84 15.46
C MET A 51 -7.50 -0.79 15.37
N ASP A 52 -7.48 0.19 16.25
CA ASP A 52 -8.36 1.37 16.24
C ASP A 52 -8.26 2.14 14.91
N ALA A 53 -7.04 2.42 14.46
CA ALA A 53 -6.79 3.08 13.18
C ALA A 53 -7.21 2.20 11.99
N LEU A 54 -6.89 0.90 12.01
CA LEU A 54 -7.29 -0.04 10.96
C LEU A 54 -8.80 -0.09 10.80
N LEU A 55 -9.54 -0.27 11.87
CA LEU A 55 -11.02 -0.32 11.82
C LEU A 55 -11.61 1.01 11.37
N SER A 56 -11.01 2.14 11.74
CA SER A 56 -11.45 3.47 11.29
C SER A 56 -11.27 3.68 9.78
N PHE A 57 -10.22 3.12 9.18
CA PHE A 57 -9.99 3.19 7.73
C PHE A 57 -10.81 2.16 6.94
N VAL A 58 -11.00 0.96 7.49
CA VAL A 58 -11.68 -0.15 6.79
C VAL A 58 -13.20 -0.03 6.84
N GLN A 59 -13.77 0.42 7.97
CA GLN A 59 -15.21 0.49 8.20
C GLN A 59 -15.82 1.78 7.64
N MET A 60 -15.57 2.06 6.37
CA MET A 60 -16.12 3.24 5.69
C MET A 60 -17.60 3.05 5.33
N PRO A 61 -18.40 4.13 5.36
CA PRO A 61 -19.78 4.06 4.92
C PRO A 61 -19.89 3.80 3.41
N SER A 62 -21.00 3.17 3.01
CA SER A 62 -21.29 2.93 1.60
C SER A 62 -21.24 4.23 0.78
N GLY A 63 -20.52 4.21 -0.33
CA GLY A 63 -20.33 5.36 -1.22
C GLY A 63 -19.07 6.19 -0.97
N VAL A 64 -18.33 5.92 0.12
CA VAL A 64 -17.09 6.65 0.45
C VAL A 64 -15.94 5.64 0.66
N PRO A 65 -15.40 5.02 -0.41
CA PRO A 65 -14.36 3.99 -0.27
C PRO A 65 -12.98 4.60 0.06
N VAL A 66 -12.22 3.88 0.89
CA VAL A 66 -10.79 4.11 1.14
C VAL A 66 -10.04 2.79 0.95
N ALA A 67 -9.02 2.77 0.09
CA ALA A 67 -8.17 1.60 -0.10
C ALA A 67 -7.20 1.46 1.08
N THR A 68 -7.55 0.63 2.05
CA THR A 68 -6.83 0.53 3.33
C THR A 68 -5.67 -0.45 3.24
N MET A 69 -4.47 0.01 3.59
CA MET A 69 -3.27 -0.81 3.69
C MET A 69 -3.14 -1.47 5.09
N ALA A 70 -2.17 -2.35 5.24
CA ALA A 70 -1.82 -2.89 6.55
C ALA A 70 -1.36 -1.80 7.53
N ILE A 71 -1.43 -2.07 8.82
CA ILE A 71 -0.93 -1.18 9.87
C ILE A 71 0.56 -0.87 9.60
N ASN A 72 0.92 0.41 9.57
CA ASN A 72 2.25 0.93 9.20
C ASN A 72 2.71 0.55 7.78
N GLY A 73 1.80 0.16 6.88
CA GLY A 73 2.08 -0.36 5.55
C GLY A 73 2.43 0.69 4.48
N SER A 74 3.28 1.65 4.80
CA SER A 74 3.63 2.79 3.93
C SER A 74 4.25 2.36 2.58
N LYS A 75 5.08 1.32 2.58
CA LYS A 75 5.69 0.79 1.35
C LYS A 75 4.64 0.28 0.37
N ASN A 76 3.67 -0.51 0.85
CA ASN A 76 2.59 -1.01 0.01
C ASN A 76 1.63 0.11 -0.42
N ALA A 77 1.41 1.13 0.41
CA ALA A 77 0.65 2.30 0.00
C ALA A 77 1.29 3.03 -1.19
N ALA A 78 2.62 3.22 -1.14
CA ALA A 78 3.37 3.83 -2.25
C ALA A 78 3.32 2.96 -3.52
N LEU A 79 3.53 1.64 -3.40
CA LEU A 79 3.44 0.72 -4.53
C LEU A 79 2.05 0.71 -5.15
N PHE A 80 1.00 0.68 -4.33
CA PHE A 80 -0.38 0.71 -4.82
C PHE A 80 -0.71 2.05 -5.51
N ALA A 81 -0.21 3.17 -4.98
CA ALA A 81 -0.32 4.45 -5.67
C ALA A 81 0.34 4.42 -7.06
N ILE A 82 1.53 3.82 -7.18
CA ILE A 82 2.22 3.66 -8.46
C ILE A 82 1.43 2.71 -9.39
N GLU A 83 0.81 1.65 -8.87
CA GLU A 83 -0.06 0.75 -9.65
C GLU A 83 -1.27 1.49 -10.21
N ILE A 84 -1.94 2.34 -9.42
CA ILE A 84 -3.04 3.18 -9.90
C ILE A 84 -2.55 4.13 -11.01
N LEU A 85 -1.42 4.79 -10.79
CA LEU A 85 -0.84 5.73 -11.76
C LEU A 85 -0.36 5.02 -13.04
N SER A 86 0.07 3.77 -12.95
CA SER A 86 0.55 3.00 -14.10
C SER A 86 -0.53 2.76 -15.17
N VAL A 87 -1.80 2.88 -14.81
CA VAL A 87 -2.93 2.83 -15.77
C VAL A 87 -2.86 3.99 -16.77
N LYS A 88 -2.35 5.14 -16.34
CA LYS A 88 -2.20 6.36 -17.17
C LYS A 88 -0.76 6.52 -17.69
N TYR A 89 0.23 6.08 -16.93
CA TYR A 89 1.66 6.28 -17.18
C TYR A 89 2.35 4.94 -17.46
N PRO A 90 2.41 4.47 -18.74
CA PRO A 90 2.92 3.14 -19.09
C PRO A 90 4.36 2.86 -18.65
N GLU A 91 5.20 3.91 -18.54
CA GLU A 91 6.58 3.79 -18.07
C GLU A 91 6.69 3.27 -16.63
N LEU A 92 5.62 3.40 -15.82
CA LEU A 92 5.57 2.87 -14.45
C LEU A 92 5.38 1.35 -14.45
N VAL A 93 4.75 0.78 -15.46
CA VAL A 93 4.53 -0.67 -15.58
C VAL A 93 5.87 -1.41 -15.57
N LYS A 94 6.84 -0.93 -16.37
CA LYS A 94 8.18 -1.53 -16.41
C LYS A 94 8.88 -1.42 -15.07
N LYS A 95 8.82 -0.25 -14.43
CA LYS A 95 9.44 -0.04 -13.10
C LYS A 95 8.87 -0.97 -12.03
N LEU A 96 7.55 -1.20 -12.03
CA LEU A 96 6.89 -2.17 -11.14
C LEU A 96 7.33 -3.60 -11.43
N ALA A 97 7.43 -3.98 -12.71
CA ALA A 97 7.90 -5.31 -13.10
C ALA A 97 9.35 -5.56 -12.67
N ASP A 98 10.23 -4.59 -12.90
CA ASP A 98 11.63 -4.64 -12.49
C ASP A 98 11.75 -4.77 -10.95
N TYR A 99 11.01 -3.96 -10.20
CA TYR A 99 10.95 -4.04 -8.74
C TYR A 99 10.50 -5.42 -8.22
N ARG A 100 9.46 -5.99 -8.85
CA ARG A 100 8.99 -7.35 -8.47
C ARG A 100 10.01 -8.43 -8.85
N ALA A 101 10.77 -8.24 -9.93
CA ALA A 101 11.85 -9.14 -10.31
C ALA A 101 12.99 -9.10 -9.27
N GLU A 102 13.40 -7.92 -8.84
CA GLU A 102 14.38 -7.75 -7.75
C GLU A 102 13.93 -8.42 -6.45
N MET A 103 12.67 -8.23 -6.06
CA MET A 103 12.12 -8.90 -4.86
C MET A 103 12.18 -10.44 -4.97
N ARG A 104 11.86 -11.01 -6.14
CA ARG A 104 11.95 -12.46 -6.36
C ARG A 104 13.39 -12.95 -6.20
N GLU A 105 14.37 -12.23 -6.78
CA GLU A 105 15.78 -12.57 -6.64
C GLU A 105 16.26 -12.51 -5.17
N GLU A 106 15.82 -11.49 -4.42
CA GLU A 106 16.13 -11.41 -2.99
C GLU A 106 15.58 -12.60 -2.20
N VAL A 107 14.33 -13.01 -2.48
CA VAL A 107 13.71 -14.17 -1.81
C VAL A 107 14.42 -15.45 -2.19
N ARG A 108 14.78 -15.62 -3.48
CA ARG A 108 15.53 -16.77 -3.97
C ARG A 108 16.89 -16.89 -3.30
N ALA A 109 17.64 -15.80 -3.24
CA ALA A 109 18.95 -15.77 -2.59
C ALA A 109 18.87 -16.11 -1.09
N LYS A 110 17.82 -15.63 -0.40
CA LYS A 110 17.56 -15.99 1.01
C LYS A 110 17.22 -17.48 1.16
N GLY A 111 16.42 -18.02 0.25
CA GLY A 111 16.07 -19.45 0.20
C GLY A 111 17.29 -20.34 -0.02
N GLU A 112 18.15 -20.02 -0.99
CA GLU A 112 19.40 -20.74 -1.27
C GLU A 112 20.34 -20.72 -0.06
N LYS A 113 20.47 -19.56 0.60
CA LYS A 113 21.27 -19.44 1.83
C LYS A 113 20.73 -20.31 2.96
N LEU A 114 19.41 -20.36 3.13
CA LEU A 114 18.78 -21.19 4.15
C LEU A 114 18.94 -22.68 3.84
N ALA A 115 18.80 -23.09 2.58
CA ALA A 115 19.00 -24.46 2.12
C ALA A 115 20.43 -24.92 2.40
N ALA A 116 21.43 -24.09 2.07
CA ALA A 116 22.84 -24.38 2.36
C ALA A 116 23.10 -24.55 3.86
N MET A 117 22.48 -23.74 4.71
CA MET A 117 22.61 -23.83 6.17
C MET A 117 21.98 -25.09 6.77
N ARG A 118 20.95 -25.67 6.11
CA ARG A 118 20.21 -26.86 6.56
C ARG A 118 20.63 -28.15 5.86
N GLY A 119 21.55 -28.09 4.90
CA GLY A 119 21.97 -29.25 4.10
C GLY A 119 20.85 -29.82 3.18
N VAL A 120 19.86 -28.98 2.82
CA VAL A 120 18.75 -29.35 1.93
C VAL A 120 19.09 -28.90 0.50
N PRO A 121 18.77 -29.72 -0.55
CA PRO A 121 19.02 -29.30 -1.93
C PRO A 121 18.26 -28.03 -2.28
N ALA A 122 18.94 -27.05 -2.87
CA ALA A 122 18.34 -25.77 -3.30
C ALA A 122 17.26 -25.92 -4.39
N GLN A 123 17.08 -27.11 -4.93
CA GLN A 123 16.10 -27.42 -5.98
C GLN A 123 14.64 -27.19 -5.54
N GLU A 124 14.32 -27.40 -4.26
CA GLU A 124 12.98 -27.22 -3.72
C GLU A 124 12.49 -25.76 -3.73
N PHE A 125 13.39 -24.78 -3.91
CA PHE A 125 13.06 -23.35 -3.93
C PHE A 125 13.00 -22.75 -5.35
N LYS A 126 13.37 -23.53 -6.38
CA LYS A 126 13.35 -23.04 -7.77
C LYS A 126 11.96 -22.94 -8.39
N ASP A 127 10.99 -23.68 -7.86
CA ASP A 127 9.63 -23.79 -8.39
C ASP A 127 8.60 -22.94 -7.63
N LEU A 128 9.04 -22.08 -6.72
CA LEU A 128 8.17 -21.10 -6.08
C LEU A 128 7.86 -19.96 -7.07
N HIS A 129 6.81 -20.15 -7.85
CA HIS A 129 6.17 -19.10 -8.63
C HIS A 129 5.41 -18.16 -7.67
N LEU A 130 6.07 -17.10 -7.18
CA LEU A 130 5.44 -15.98 -6.50
C LEU A 130 5.16 -14.85 -7.50
#